data_addd3a7028c534c283bfa6351702cb32
#
_entry.id   addd3a7028c534c283bfa6351702cb32
#
_cell.length_a   1.000
_cell.length_b   1.000
_cell.length_c   1.000
_cell.angle_alpha   90.00
_cell.angle_beta   90.00
_cell.angle_gamma   90.00
#
_symmetry.space_group_name_H-M   'P 1'
#
loop_
_entity.id
_entity.type
_entity.pdbx_description
1 polymer ?
#
loop_
_entity_poly.entity_id
_entity_poly.type
_entity_poly.pdbx_seq_one_letter_code
_entity_poly.pdbx_strand_id
1 'polypeptide(L)'
;MTPFLNETHDLFLKSWVESANAPDCDFPIQNLPFGVFQRRESEEPARIGIAIGDRILDLTCCIKLRLFDHLPESLKNACTATRLNSLMALGSESASLLRSTVSQLLRIDSGQSPPEANILVAMTDAELLLPAEIGDYTDFYASIFHATNVGKLFRPDNPLLPNYKYVPIAYHGRASSIVPGGIPICRPQGQRKPPDAAVPEFALSRMLDYELEVGCFVGAGNSIGQPISIDRAEDHIFGLCLVNDWSARDLQAWEYQPLGPFLAKNFATTLSPWIVTLEALAPFRDAAFQRSNDDPQPLPYLFSKSNQESGGFAITLEVWLRTEQMRAEGMAAVRLSQGSFSQMYWTIAQM
;
A
#
# COMPACT_ATOMS: atom_id res chain seq x y z
N MET A 1 6.89 -8.88 16.55
CA MET A 1 5.72 -9.46 17.29
C MET A 1 4.50 -9.31 16.42
N THR A 2 3.72 -10.37 16.21
CA THR A 2 2.42 -10.26 15.55
C THR A 2 1.56 -9.25 16.32
N PRO A 3 0.98 -8.23 15.66
CA PRO A 3 0.15 -7.27 16.37
C PRO A 3 -1.03 -7.98 17.01
N PHE A 4 -1.18 -7.81 18.31
CA PHE A 4 -2.31 -8.37 19.05
C PHE A 4 -3.55 -7.49 18.88
N LEU A 5 -4.72 -8.11 18.89
CA LEU A 5 -5.97 -7.38 18.96
C LEU A 5 -6.05 -6.59 20.29
N ASN A 6 -6.48 -5.35 20.20
CA ASN A 6 -6.69 -4.47 21.34
C ASN A 6 -8.03 -3.71 21.20
N GLU A 7 -8.30 -2.80 22.11
CA GLU A 7 -9.56 -2.05 22.15
C GLU A 7 -9.86 -1.25 20.87
N THR A 8 -8.83 -0.87 20.07
CA THR A 8 -9.04 -0.13 18.80
C THR A 8 -9.66 -0.99 17.71
N HIS A 9 -9.74 -2.29 17.89
CA HIS A 9 -10.34 -3.25 16.94
C HIS A 9 -11.77 -3.65 17.30
N ASP A 10 -12.31 -3.16 18.42
CA ASP A 10 -13.68 -3.49 18.81
C ASP A 10 -14.66 -3.06 17.72
N LEU A 11 -15.42 -4.02 17.21
CA LEU A 11 -16.39 -3.82 16.13
C LEU A 11 -17.56 -2.89 16.54
N PHE A 12 -17.79 -2.70 17.83
CA PHE A 12 -18.86 -1.86 18.36
C PHE A 12 -18.41 -0.41 18.59
N LEU A 13 -17.12 -0.10 18.41
CA LEU A 13 -16.66 1.29 18.49
C LEU A 13 -17.39 2.17 17.49
N LYS A 14 -17.85 3.32 17.98
CA LYS A 14 -18.47 4.38 17.19
C LYS A 14 -17.67 5.66 17.33
N SER A 15 -17.56 6.40 16.23
CA SER A 15 -16.96 7.72 16.21
C SER A 15 -18.02 8.81 16.33
N TRP A 16 -17.67 9.95 16.93
CA TRP A 16 -18.49 11.15 16.86
C TRP A 16 -18.47 11.78 15.44
N VAL A 17 -17.59 11.32 14.56
CA VAL A 17 -17.64 11.61 13.12
C VAL A 17 -18.68 10.67 12.50
N GLU A 18 -19.88 11.17 12.25
CA GLU A 18 -21.03 10.35 11.83
C GLU A 18 -20.77 9.52 10.58
N SER A 19 -20.10 10.10 9.57
CA SER A 19 -19.77 9.41 8.31
C SER A 19 -18.90 8.16 8.52
N ALA A 20 -18.10 8.11 9.58
CA ALA A 20 -17.27 6.95 9.91
C ALA A 20 -18.07 5.73 10.43
N ASN A 21 -19.34 5.91 10.77
CA ASN A 21 -20.20 4.85 11.28
C ASN A 21 -21.11 4.21 10.21
N ALA A 22 -21.01 4.66 8.95
CA ALA A 22 -21.77 4.09 7.84
C ALA A 22 -21.26 2.65 7.54
N PRO A 23 -22.17 1.70 7.23
CA PRO A 23 -21.77 0.30 7.01
C PRO A 23 -20.79 0.07 5.86
N ASP A 24 -20.78 0.95 4.86
CA ASP A 24 -19.95 0.95 3.67
C ASP A 24 -18.84 2.00 3.71
N CYS A 25 -18.50 2.49 4.89
CA CYS A 25 -17.45 3.48 5.06
C CYS A 25 -16.04 2.87 4.84
N ASP A 26 -15.24 3.48 3.97
CA ASP A 26 -13.83 3.07 3.77
C ASP A 26 -12.94 3.35 4.99
N PHE A 27 -13.30 4.34 5.80
CA PHE A 27 -12.48 4.82 6.92
C PHE A 27 -13.25 4.80 8.26
N PRO A 28 -13.70 3.61 8.72
CA PRO A 28 -14.26 3.47 10.05
C PRO A 28 -13.19 3.70 11.13
N ILE A 29 -13.64 3.94 12.38
CA ILE A 29 -12.73 4.18 13.51
C ILE A 29 -11.75 3.02 13.76
N GLN A 30 -12.06 1.83 13.31
CA GLN A 30 -11.17 0.66 13.38
C GLN A 30 -10.02 0.71 12.36
N ASN A 31 -10.13 1.51 11.28
CA ASN A 31 -9.10 1.60 10.23
C ASN A 31 -8.03 2.65 10.59
N LEU A 32 -8.39 3.93 10.61
CA LEU A 32 -7.50 5.06 10.92
C LEU A 32 -6.20 5.08 10.11
N PRO A 33 -6.25 5.04 8.75
CA PRO A 33 -5.04 5.03 7.94
C PRO A 33 -4.37 6.40 7.95
N PHE A 34 -3.04 6.39 7.81
CA PHE A 34 -2.20 7.57 7.75
C PHE A 34 -2.02 8.08 6.33
N GLY A 35 -1.99 9.38 6.15
CA GLY A 35 -1.70 10.02 4.87
C GLY A 35 -1.10 11.40 5.04
N VAL A 36 -0.80 12.03 3.90
CA VAL A 36 -0.33 13.41 3.84
C VAL A 36 -1.28 14.20 2.95
N PHE A 37 -1.69 15.34 3.43
CA PHE A 37 -2.60 16.22 2.71
C PHE A 37 -2.13 17.69 2.76
N GLN A 38 -2.59 18.46 1.81
CA GLN A 38 -2.52 19.93 1.80
C GLN A 38 -3.94 20.49 1.66
N ARG A 39 -4.27 21.52 2.41
CA ARG A 39 -5.57 22.19 2.26
C ARG A 39 -5.61 22.88 0.90
N ARG A 40 -6.70 22.71 0.14
CA ARG A 40 -6.91 23.42 -1.11
C ARG A 40 -6.97 24.92 -0.86
N GLU A 41 -6.56 25.69 -1.84
CA GLU A 41 -6.58 27.17 -1.78
C GLU A 41 -5.84 27.76 -0.56
N SER A 42 -4.85 27.03 -0.04
CA SER A 42 -4.04 27.42 1.12
C SER A 42 -2.56 27.35 0.78
N GLU A 43 -1.78 28.33 1.25
CA GLU A 43 -0.31 28.30 1.18
C GLU A 43 0.33 27.55 2.37
N GLU A 44 -0.48 26.96 3.25
CA GLU A 44 0.03 26.16 4.36
C GLU A 44 0.80 24.93 3.86
N PRO A 45 1.87 24.53 4.55
CA PRO A 45 2.63 23.34 4.19
C PRO A 45 1.76 22.08 4.31
N ALA A 46 2.17 21.03 3.59
CA ALA A 46 1.59 19.71 3.74
C ALA A 46 1.61 19.23 5.19
N ARG A 47 0.64 18.42 5.60
CA ARG A 47 0.44 17.93 6.96
C ARG A 47 0.14 16.45 6.97
N ILE A 48 0.53 15.78 8.04
CA ILE A 48 0.12 14.41 8.30
C ILE A 48 -1.32 14.43 8.81
N GLY A 49 -2.14 13.55 8.23
CA GLY A 49 -3.52 13.34 8.62
C GLY A 49 -3.88 11.88 8.76
N ILE A 50 -4.97 11.62 9.45
CA ILE A 50 -5.58 10.29 9.59
C ILE A 50 -6.99 10.36 9.03
N ALA A 51 -7.33 9.42 8.13
CA ALA A 51 -8.68 9.37 7.57
C ALA A 51 -9.68 8.81 8.58
N ILE A 52 -10.85 9.44 8.64
CA ILE A 52 -11.98 9.04 9.45
C ILE A 52 -13.29 9.45 8.76
N GLY A 53 -14.09 8.51 8.30
CA GLY A 53 -15.27 8.81 7.50
C GLY A 53 -14.92 9.60 6.23
N ASP A 54 -15.58 10.73 6.01
CA ASP A 54 -15.31 11.67 4.92
C ASP A 54 -14.36 12.82 5.34
N ARG A 55 -13.65 12.66 6.45
CA ARG A 55 -12.81 13.67 7.08
C ARG A 55 -11.37 13.21 7.21
N ILE A 56 -10.48 14.17 7.42
CA ILE A 56 -9.07 13.99 7.75
C ILE A 56 -8.82 14.64 9.10
N LEU A 57 -8.36 13.88 10.08
CA LEU A 57 -7.88 14.41 11.35
C LEU A 57 -6.50 15.04 11.11
N ASP A 58 -6.38 16.35 11.36
CA ASP A 58 -5.13 17.13 11.21
C ASP A 58 -4.28 16.97 12.47
N LEU A 59 -3.22 16.14 12.40
CA LEU A 59 -2.35 15.89 13.55
C LEU A 59 -1.59 17.14 14.00
N THR A 60 -1.18 18.01 13.08
CA THR A 60 -0.56 19.30 13.42
C THR A 60 -1.50 20.17 14.24
N CYS A 61 -2.79 20.17 13.91
CA CYS A 61 -3.81 20.88 14.64
C CYS A 61 -3.99 20.30 16.06
N CYS A 62 -4.04 18.98 16.17
CA CYS A 62 -4.14 18.28 17.46
C CYS A 62 -2.97 18.64 18.40
N ILE A 63 -1.74 18.67 17.86
CA ILE A 63 -0.55 19.05 18.63
C ILE A 63 -0.62 20.52 19.07
N LYS A 64 -0.96 21.45 18.17
CA LYS A 64 -1.09 22.89 18.48
C LYS A 64 -2.14 23.16 19.57
N LEU A 65 -3.22 22.39 19.58
CA LEU A 65 -4.30 22.47 20.57
C LEU A 65 -4.01 21.67 21.84
N ARG A 66 -2.82 21.08 21.96
CA ARG A 66 -2.36 20.32 23.12
C ARG A 66 -3.21 19.10 23.48
N LEU A 67 -3.92 18.55 22.49
CA LEU A 67 -4.75 17.34 22.69
C LEU A 67 -3.88 16.08 22.91
N PHE A 68 -2.61 16.13 22.50
CA PHE A 68 -1.65 15.03 22.56
C PHE A 68 -0.45 15.35 23.49
N ASP A 69 -0.62 16.21 24.50
CA ASP A 69 0.46 16.59 25.43
C ASP A 69 1.10 15.42 26.17
N HIS A 70 0.35 14.34 26.37
CA HIS A 70 0.83 13.11 27.02
C HIS A 70 1.76 12.25 26.15
N LEU A 71 1.82 12.52 24.84
CA LEU A 71 2.72 11.79 23.93
C LEU A 71 4.19 12.22 24.11
N PRO A 72 5.16 11.30 23.86
CA PRO A 72 6.57 11.64 23.82
C PRO A 72 6.87 12.77 22.83
N GLU A 73 7.84 13.63 23.14
CA GLU A 73 8.20 14.79 22.32
C GLU A 73 8.63 14.38 20.90
N SER A 74 9.38 13.28 20.78
CA SER A 74 9.78 12.73 19.46
C SER A 74 8.57 12.40 18.58
N LEU A 75 7.51 11.83 19.18
CA LEU A 75 6.29 11.47 18.45
C LEU A 75 5.48 12.73 18.08
N LYS A 76 5.37 13.70 18.98
CA LYS A 76 4.72 15.00 18.68
C LYS A 76 5.41 15.72 17.53
N ASN A 77 6.75 15.77 17.53
CA ASN A 77 7.52 16.35 16.46
C ASN A 77 7.31 15.62 15.12
N ALA A 78 7.29 14.28 15.14
CA ALA A 78 7.00 13.49 13.96
C ALA A 78 5.59 13.74 13.40
N CYS A 79 4.58 13.96 14.25
CA CYS A 79 3.20 14.28 13.83
C CYS A 79 3.07 15.65 13.13
N THR A 80 4.02 16.57 13.33
CA THR A 80 4.02 17.89 12.69
C THR A 80 4.88 17.99 11.43
N ALA A 81 5.49 16.88 11.02
CA ALA A 81 6.27 16.80 9.78
C ALA A 81 5.36 16.90 8.54
N THR A 82 5.98 17.19 7.39
CA THR A 82 5.29 17.29 6.09
C THR A 82 5.22 15.96 5.34
N ARG A 83 5.82 14.89 5.87
CA ARG A 83 5.86 13.52 5.35
C ARG A 83 5.91 12.52 6.50
N LEU A 84 5.47 11.29 6.25
CA LEU A 84 5.44 10.23 7.26
C LEU A 84 6.82 9.65 7.62
N ASN A 85 7.89 9.97 6.89
CA ASN A 85 9.20 9.35 7.08
C ASN A 85 9.68 9.37 8.54
N SER A 86 9.57 10.53 9.22
CA SER A 86 9.97 10.65 10.63
C SER A 86 9.09 9.81 11.56
N LEU A 87 7.79 9.71 11.29
CA LEU A 87 6.86 8.89 12.07
C LEU A 87 7.16 7.39 11.88
N MET A 88 7.36 6.96 10.63
CA MET A 88 7.69 5.58 10.29
C MET A 88 9.00 5.14 10.95
N ALA A 89 10.00 6.04 11.02
CA ALA A 89 11.29 5.77 11.63
C ALA A 89 11.23 5.55 13.16
N LEU A 90 10.16 5.98 13.83
CA LEU A 90 9.96 5.76 15.27
C LEU A 90 9.49 4.32 15.59
N GLY A 91 9.15 3.53 14.59
CA GLY A 91 8.75 2.14 14.75
C GLY A 91 7.30 1.90 15.17
N SER A 92 6.95 0.62 15.27
CA SER A 92 5.57 0.16 15.49
C SER A 92 4.97 0.57 16.84
N GLU A 93 5.77 0.62 17.90
CA GLU A 93 5.30 1.03 19.24
C GLU A 93 4.79 2.47 19.24
N SER A 94 5.50 3.38 18.57
CA SER A 94 5.09 4.79 18.45
C SER A 94 3.83 4.93 17.60
N ALA A 95 3.72 4.15 16.53
CA ALA A 95 2.52 4.13 15.67
C ALA A 95 1.30 3.60 16.45
N SER A 96 1.46 2.54 17.24
CA SER A 96 0.41 1.96 18.09
C SER A 96 -0.06 2.95 19.17
N LEU A 97 0.87 3.62 19.85
CA LEU A 97 0.54 4.64 20.82
C LEU A 97 -0.26 5.80 20.19
N LEU A 98 0.15 6.25 19.01
CA LEU A 98 -0.58 7.30 18.29
C LEU A 98 -1.96 6.82 17.86
N ARG A 99 -2.08 5.60 17.33
CA ARG A 99 -3.35 4.99 16.96
C ARG A 99 -4.33 4.91 18.14
N SER A 100 -3.89 4.42 19.29
CA SER A 100 -4.68 4.35 20.50
C SER A 100 -5.14 5.75 20.96
N THR A 101 -4.23 6.72 20.95
CA THR A 101 -4.54 8.13 21.30
C THR A 101 -5.58 8.71 20.36
N VAL A 102 -5.46 8.49 19.06
CA VAL A 102 -6.43 8.98 18.05
C VAL A 102 -7.76 8.28 18.18
N SER A 103 -7.77 6.98 18.39
CA SER A 103 -9.01 6.21 18.65
C SER A 103 -9.72 6.75 19.86
N GLN A 104 -9.02 7.01 20.96
CA GLN A 104 -9.59 7.59 22.18
C GLN A 104 -10.17 8.99 21.94
N LEU A 105 -9.52 9.83 21.13
CA LEU A 105 -10.00 11.17 20.78
C LEU A 105 -11.29 11.12 19.93
N LEU A 106 -11.40 10.15 19.04
CA LEU A 106 -12.46 10.09 18.03
C LEU A 106 -13.69 9.25 18.46
N ARG A 107 -13.59 8.44 19.52
CA ARG A 107 -14.70 7.57 19.96
C ARG A 107 -15.75 8.34 20.79
N ILE A 108 -17.02 7.97 20.63
CA ILE A 108 -18.14 8.61 21.35
C ILE A 108 -18.09 8.36 22.86
N ASP A 109 -17.70 7.16 23.25
CA ASP A 109 -17.70 6.67 24.62
C ASP A 109 -16.45 7.01 25.44
N SER A 110 -15.61 7.90 24.93
CA SER A 110 -14.37 8.35 25.60
C SER A 110 -14.61 9.13 26.88
N GLY A 111 -15.85 9.59 27.14
CA GLY A 111 -16.19 10.50 28.23
C GLY A 111 -15.68 11.93 28.00
N GLN A 112 -15.08 12.21 26.85
CA GLN A 112 -14.62 13.54 26.45
C GLN A 112 -15.58 14.12 25.42
N SER A 113 -15.89 15.41 25.53
CA SER A 113 -16.62 16.13 24.50
C SER A 113 -15.73 16.28 23.26
N PRO A 114 -16.30 16.19 22.03
CA PRO A 114 -15.56 16.54 20.83
C PRO A 114 -14.90 17.91 21.00
N PRO A 115 -13.67 18.09 20.52
CA PRO A 115 -12.99 19.38 20.58
C PRO A 115 -13.83 20.47 19.88
N GLU A 116 -14.00 21.64 20.50
CA GLU A 116 -14.68 22.78 19.88
C GLU A 116 -13.89 23.32 18.67
N ALA A 117 -12.58 23.10 18.64
CA ALA A 117 -11.72 23.53 17.57
C ALA A 117 -11.84 22.59 16.35
N ASN A 118 -11.77 23.18 15.18
CA ASN A 118 -11.83 22.43 13.93
C ASN A 118 -10.54 21.66 13.66
N ILE A 119 -10.45 20.42 14.18
CA ILE A 119 -9.35 19.49 13.99
C ILE A 119 -9.55 18.58 12.77
N LEU A 120 -10.72 18.65 12.14
CA LEU A 120 -11.09 17.86 10.98
C LEU A 120 -11.14 18.72 9.71
N VAL A 121 -10.63 18.17 8.63
CA VAL A 121 -10.69 18.73 7.27
C VAL A 121 -11.58 17.84 6.43
N ALA A 122 -12.49 18.41 5.65
CA ALA A 122 -13.25 17.61 4.70
C ALA A 122 -12.29 17.07 3.61
N MET A 123 -12.45 15.82 3.19
CA MET A 123 -11.59 15.25 2.14
C MET A 123 -11.72 16.03 0.81
N THR A 124 -12.87 16.64 0.55
CA THR A 124 -13.11 17.53 -0.61
C THR A 124 -12.26 18.79 -0.58
N ASP A 125 -11.89 19.27 0.60
CA ASP A 125 -11.14 20.51 0.82
C ASP A 125 -9.63 20.25 0.92
N ALA A 126 -9.22 19.00 0.69
CA ALA A 126 -7.84 18.56 0.76
C ALA A 126 -7.34 18.03 -0.60
N GLU A 127 -6.06 18.27 -0.86
CA GLU A 127 -5.30 17.56 -1.87
C GLU A 127 -4.45 16.50 -1.18
N LEU A 128 -4.60 15.24 -1.60
CA LEU A 128 -3.83 14.13 -1.05
C LEU A 128 -2.52 13.99 -1.80
N LEU A 129 -1.44 13.84 -1.07
CA LEU A 129 -0.07 13.77 -1.58
C LEU A 129 0.53 12.38 -1.36
N LEU A 130 1.71 12.13 -1.92
CA LEU A 130 2.48 10.93 -1.54
C LEU A 130 2.74 10.97 -0.03
N PRO A 131 2.45 9.87 0.68
CA PRO A 131 2.52 9.87 2.15
C PRO A 131 3.94 9.96 2.69
N ALA A 132 4.93 9.56 1.91
CA ALA A 132 6.34 9.57 2.27
C ALA A 132 7.21 10.01 1.10
N GLU A 133 8.42 10.44 1.40
CA GLU A 133 9.50 10.55 0.44
C GLU A 133 10.07 9.14 0.22
N ILE A 134 9.90 8.61 -1.00
CA ILE A 134 10.26 7.25 -1.37
C ILE A 134 11.64 7.28 -2.01
N GLY A 135 12.65 6.72 -1.34
CA GLY A 135 14.03 6.63 -1.86
C GLY A 135 14.14 5.58 -2.94
N ASP A 136 13.72 4.36 -2.62
CA ASP A 136 13.77 3.21 -3.49
C ASP A 136 12.56 2.32 -3.30
N TYR A 137 12.24 1.45 -4.27
CA TYR A 137 11.33 0.34 -4.06
C TYR A 137 11.79 -0.90 -4.81
N THR A 138 11.38 -2.05 -4.29
CA THR A 138 11.60 -3.36 -4.88
C THR A 138 10.25 -3.96 -5.24
N ASP A 139 10.11 -4.42 -6.46
CA ASP A 139 8.91 -5.07 -6.96
C ASP A 139 9.10 -6.59 -6.90
N PHE A 140 8.26 -7.25 -6.10
CA PHE A 140 8.32 -8.69 -5.86
C PHE A 140 7.27 -9.44 -6.67
N TYR A 141 7.71 -10.50 -7.34
CA TYR A 141 6.87 -11.39 -8.12
C TYR A 141 6.20 -12.46 -7.23
N ALA A 142 5.38 -12.03 -6.26
CA ALA A 142 4.94 -12.86 -5.13
C ALA A 142 3.82 -13.86 -5.44
N SER A 143 2.98 -13.61 -6.48
CA SER A 143 1.85 -14.49 -6.81
C SER A 143 2.24 -15.61 -7.77
N ILE A 144 2.18 -16.87 -7.30
CA ILE A 144 2.46 -18.04 -8.15
C ILE A 144 1.47 -18.16 -9.31
N PHE A 145 0.22 -17.73 -9.12
CA PHE A 145 -0.81 -17.77 -10.16
C PHE A 145 -0.50 -16.80 -11.28
N HIS A 146 -0.14 -15.57 -10.94
CA HIS A 146 0.30 -14.57 -11.91
C HIS A 146 1.57 -15.03 -12.63
N ALA A 147 2.58 -15.47 -11.89
CA ALA A 147 3.85 -15.97 -12.44
C ALA A 147 3.63 -17.17 -13.40
N THR A 148 2.72 -18.08 -13.06
CA THR A 148 2.38 -19.23 -13.91
C THR A 148 1.64 -18.80 -15.17
N ASN A 149 0.68 -17.87 -15.05
CA ASN A 149 -0.12 -17.41 -16.19
C ASN A 149 0.74 -16.65 -17.20
N VAL A 150 1.55 -15.72 -16.74
CA VAL A 150 2.52 -14.99 -17.59
C VAL A 150 3.56 -15.96 -18.18
N GLY A 151 4.09 -16.86 -17.34
CA GLY A 151 5.05 -17.86 -17.78
C GLY A 151 4.55 -18.74 -18.91
N LYS A 152 3.26 -19.15 -18.88
CA LYS A 152 2.64 -19.94 -19.95
C LYS A 152 2.62 -19.24 -21.32
N LEU A 153 2.57 -17.91 -21.33
CA LEU A 153 2.62 -17.13 -22.58
C LEU A 153 3.99 -17.22 -23.25
N PHE A 154 5.07 -17.36 -22.48
CA PHE A 154 6.45 -17.33 -22.98
C PHE A 154 7.13 -18.71 -22.94
N ARG A 155 6.73 -19.58 -22.02
CA ARG A 155 7.33 -20.90 -21.75
C ARG A 155 6.24 -21.91 -21.38
N PRO A 156 5.38 -22.32 -22.34
CA PRO A 156 4.20 -23.14 -22.05
C PRO A 156 4.54 -24.48 -21.35
N ASP A 157 5.67 -25.09 -21.69
CA ASP A 157 6.12 -26.38 -21.12
C ASP A 157 6.76 -26.26 -19.73
N ASN A 158 7.28 -25.07 -19.38
CA ASN A 158 7.88 -24.81 -18.08
C ASN A 158 7.63 -23.33 -17.67
N PRO A 159 6.42 -23.00 -17.21
CA PRO A 159 6.00 -21.64 -16.96
C PRO A 159 6.76 -20.95 -15.84
N LEU A 160 7.14 -21.69 -14.79
CA LEU A 160 7.90 -21.15 -13.65
C LEU A 160 9.40 -21.44 -13.82
N LEU A 161 10.23 -20.43 -13.58
CA LEU A 161 11.68 -20.63 -13.50
C LEU A 161 12.05 -21.47 -12.28
N PRO A 162 13.13 -22.27 -12.34
CA PRO A 162 13.51 -23.21 -11.27
C PRO A 162 13.68 -22.57 -9.89
N ASN A 163 14.09 -21.31 -9.83
CA ASN A 163 14.35 -20.56 -8.60
C ASN A 163 13.09 -19.95 -7.98
N TYR A 164 11.96 -19.88 -8.69
CA TYR A 164 10.73 -19.20 -8.22
C TYR A 164 10.26 -19.70 -6.85
N LYS A 165 10.29 -21.03 -6.64
CA LYS A 165 9.80 -21.66 -5.40
C LYS A 165 10.84 -21.67 -4.24
N TYR A 166 12.05 -21.15 -4.51
CA TYR A 166 13.16 -21.13 -3.53
C TYR A 166 13.49 -19.75 -3.00
N VAL A 167 13.32 -18.72 -3.83
CA VAL A 167 13.65 -17.34 -3.47
C VAL A 167 12.55 -16.39 -3.95
N PRO A 168 12.14 -15.40 -3.14
CA PRO A 168 11.28 -14.31 -3.60
C PRO A 168 12.01 -13.54 -4.71
N ILE A 169 11.50 -13.64 -5.94
CA ILE A 169 12.07 -12.96 -7.10
C ILE A 169 11.57 -11.53 -7.13
N ALA A 170 12.48 -10.59 -7.40
CA ALA A 170 12.14 -9.19 -7.48
C ALA A 170 13.08 -8.43 -8.43
N TYR A 171 12.72 -7.19 -8.77
CA TYR A 171 13.58 -6.24 -9.44
C TYR A 171 13.51 -4.86 -8.78
N HIS A 172 14.48 -4.00 -9.09
CA HIS A 172 14.49 -2.61 -8.61
C HIS A 172 13.58 -1.76 -9.47
N GLY A 173 12.53 -1.19 -8.84
CA GLY A 173 11.58 -0.32 -9.51
C GLY A 173 12.08 1.13 -9.59
N ARG A 174 11.32 1.95 -10.33
CA ARG A 174 11.61 3.37 -10.51
C ARG A 174 10.83 4.22 -9.49
N ALA A 175 11.47 4.60 -8.37
CA ALA A 175 10.83 5.41 -7.32
C ALA A 175 10.46 6.83 -7.80
N SER A 176 11.22 7.42 -8.73
CA SER A 176 11.04 8.81 -9.16
C SER A 176 9.77 9.10 -9.99
N SER A 177 9.06 8.08 -10.44
CA SER A 177 7.80 8.18 -11.18
C SER A 177 6.59 7.63 -10.41
N ILE A 178 6.73 7.43 -9.11
CA ILE A 178 5.60 7.14 -8.22
C ILE A 178 4.79 8.42 -8.01
N VAL A 179 3.48 8.32 -8.22
CA VAL A 179 2.53 9.43 -8.07
C VAL A 179 1.34 9.02 -7.21
N PRO A 180 0.69 9.95 -6.50
CA PRO A 180 -0.51 9.63 -5.73
C PRO A 180 -1.71 9.33 -6.65
N GLY A 181 -2.68 8.60 -6.13
CA GLY A 181 -3.95 8.35 -6.81
C GLY A 181 -4.69 9.63 -7.17
N GLY A 182 -5.48 9.57 -8.26
CA GLY A 182 -6.25 10.71 -8.77
C GLY A 182 -5.52 11.58 -9.81
N ILE A 183 -4.23 11.35 -10.04
CA ILE A 183 -3.46 12.05 -11.09
C ILE A 183 -3.60 11.32 -12.42
N PRO A 184 -3.90 12.02 -13.54
CA PRO A 184 -3.93 11.44 -14.87
C PRO A 184 -2.57 10.89 -15.29
N ILE A 185 -2.55 9.70 -15.87
CA ILE A 185 -1.33 9.06 -16.37
C ILE A 185 -1.21 9.29 -17.87
N CYS A 186 -0.06 9.80 -18.31
CA CYS A 186 0.25 9.96 -19.73
C CYS A 186 0.66 8.63 -20.35
N ARG A 187 0.08 8.31 -21.51
CA ARG A 187 0.48 7.16 -22.31
C ARG A 187 1.93 7.30 -22.76
N PRO A 188 2.82 6.32 -22.46
CA PRO A 188 4.24 6.45 -22.78
C PRO A 188 4.52 6.23 -24.28
N GLN A 189 5.65 6.75 -24.71
CA GLN A 189 6.25 6.47 -26.00
C GLN A 189 7.53 5.65 -25.82
N GLY A 190 7.78 4.75 -26.78
CA GLY A 190 8.99 3.93 -26.76
C GLY A 190 9.10 3.09 -28.02
N GLN A 191 10.14 2.26 -28.07
CA GLN A 191 10.27 1.27 -29.12
C GLN A 191 9.28 0.12 -28.88
N ARG A 192 8.54 -0.21 -29.91
CA ARG A 192 7.70 -1.40 -29.95
C ARG A 192 7.95 -2.15 -31.26
N LYS A 193 7.92 -3.46 -31.24
CA LYS A 193 8.12 -4.30 -32.40
C LYS A 193 6.98 -5.30 -32.51
N PRO A 194 5.96 -5.04 -33.38
CA PRO A 194 4.96 -6.04 -33.70
C PRO A 194 5.61 -7.32 -34.23
N PRO A 195 5.01 -8.50 -34.03
CA PRO A 195 5.60 -9.78 -34.45
C PRO A 195 5.99 -9.83 -35.93
N ASP A 196 5.18 -9.21 -36.80
CA ASP A 196 5.37 -9.21 -38.25
C ASP A 196 6.32 -8.10 -38.75
N ALA A 197 6.79 -7.21 -37.90
CA ALA A 197 7.66 -6.11 -38.28
C ALA A 197 9.10 -6.56 -38.33
N ALA A 198 9.81 -6.16 -39.40
CA ALA A 198 11.25 -6.44 -39.56
C ALA A 198 12.09 -5.63 -38.55
N VAL A 199 11.69 -4.39 -38.26
CA VAL A 199 12.39 -3.45 -37.39
C VAL A 199 11.39 -2.84 -36.38
N PRO A 200 11.84 -2.40 -35.18
CA PRO A 200 10.99 -1.67 -34.26
C PRO A 200 10.62 -0.27 -34.78
N GLU A 201 9.53 0.27 -34.28
CA GLU A 201 9.13 1.66 -34.46
C GLU A 201 9.13 2.40 -33.13
N PHE A 202 9.38 3.70 -33.11
CA PHE A 202 9.21 4.56 -31.96
C PHE A 202 7.83 5.22 -32.01
N ALA A 203 6.94 4.84 -31.08
CA ALA A 203 5.56 5.32 -31.08
C ALA A 203 4.90 5.26 -29.69
N LEU A 204 3.68 5.82 -29.57
CA LEU A 204 2.84 5.64 -28.39
C LEU A 204 2.52 4.14 -28.17
N SER A 205 2.60 3.68 -26.92
CA SER A 205 2.11 2.35 -26.55
C SER A 205 0.63 2.17 -26.96
N ARG A 206 0.32 1.02 -27.53
CA ARG A 206 -1.06 0.59 -27.84
C ARG A 206 -1.66 -0.32 -26.80
N MET A 207 -0.81 -0.88 -25.91
CA MET A 207 -1.18 -1.91 -24.95
C MET A 207 -0.88 -1.44 -23.53
N LEU A 208 -1.58 -0.38 -23.10
CA LEU A 208 -1.50 0.10 -21.72
C LEU A 208 -2.37 -0.82 -20.84
N ASP A 209 -1.77 -1.31 -19.77
CA ASP A 209 -2.38 -2.26 -18.84
C ASP A 209 -2.20 -1.78 -17.39
N TYR A 210 -2.98 -2.34 -16.48
CA TYR A 210 -2.86 -2.13 -15.03
C TYR A 210 -2.28 -3.36 -14.35
N GLU A 211 -1.61 -3.17 -13.23
CA GLU A 211 -1.26 -4.22 -12.27
C GLU A 211 -1.73 -3.79 -10.90
N LEU A 212 -2.76 -4.47 -10.36
CA LEU A 212 -3.24 -4.22 -9.01
C LEU A 212 -2.36 -4.95 -8.00
N GLU A 213 -1.74 -4.19 -7.13
CA GLU A 213 -0.74 -4.64 -6.18
C GLU A 213 -0.98 -4.08 -4.77
N VAL A 214 -0.26 -4.65 -3.80
CA VAL A 214 -0.16 -4.12 -2.44
C VAL A 214 1.26 -3.64 -2.21
N GLY A 215 1.39 -2.35 -1.92
CA GLY A 215 2.64 -1.73 -1.48
C GLY A 215 2.84 -1.89 0.01
N CYS A 216 4.08 -2.15 0.42
CA CYS A 216 4.49 -2.24 1.81
C CYS A 216 5.48 -1.11 2.12
N PHE A 217 5.17 -0.27 3.11
CA PHE A 217 6.07 0.77 3.58
C PHE A 217 6.99 0.24 4.68
N VAL A 218 8.28 0.29 4.43
CA VAL A 218 9.32 -0.01 5.42
C VAL A 218 9.56 1.23 6.28
N GLY A 219 9.48 1.08 7.59
CA GLY A 219 9.71 2.14 8.57
C GLY A 219 11.20 2.25 8.94
N ALA A 220 11.57 1.71 10.09
CA ALA A 220 12.97 1.68 10.51
C ALA A 220 13.77 0.71 9.64
N GLY A 221 14.89 1.17 9.09
CA GLY A 221 15.79 0.31 8.32
C GLY A 221 16.72 -0.53 9.21
N ASN A 222 17.59 -1.31 8.56
CA ASN A 222 18.67 -2.08 9.18
C ASN A 222 20.04 -1.48 8.79
N SER A 223 21.08 -1.87 9.52
CA SER A 223 22.46 -1.53 9.15
C SER A 223 22.90 -2.32 7.92
N ILE A 224 23.68 -1.68 7.04
CA ILE A 224 24.26 -2.34 5.85
C ILE A 224 25.03 -3.60 6.28
N GLY A 225 24.75 -4.71 5.58
CA GLY A 225 25.39 -6.01 5.84
C GLY A 225 24.80 -6.79 7.03
N GLN A 226 23.77 -6.28 7.69
CA GLN A 226 23.05 -6.97 8.76
C GLN A 226 21.66 -7.39 8.25
N PRO A 227 21.42 -8.66 7.91
CA PRO A 227 20.11 -9.11 7.46
C PRO A 227 19.08 -9.02 8.59
N ILE A 228 17.82 -8.76 8.22
CA ILE A 228 16.70 -8.85 9.15
C ILE A 228 16.24 -10.31 9.19
N SER A 229 16.15 -10.90 10.39
CA SER A 229 15.56 -12.23 10.52
C SER A 229 14.06 -12.19 10.22
N ILE A 230 13.53 -13.29 9.65
CA ILE A 230 12.09 -13.39 9.33
C ILE A 230 11.18 -13.15 10.54
N ASP A 231 11.60 -13.55 11.74
CA ASP A 231 10.84 -13.32 12.97
C ASP A 231 10.79 -11.85 13.40
N ARG A 232 11.63 -11.00 12.82
CA ARG A 232 11.71 -9.55 13.08
C ARG A 232 11.30 -8.70 11.89
N ALA A 233 11.04 -9.30 10.73
CA ALA A 233 10.75 -8.56 9.49
C ALA A 233 9.55 -7.61 9.66
N GLU A 234 8.50 -8.05 10.33
CA GLU A 234 7.31 -7.22 10.55
C GLU A 234 7.54 -6.02 11.48
N ASP A 235 8.55 -6.04 12.34
CA ASP A 235 8.92 -4.88 13.17
C ASP A 235 9.41 -3.69 12.33
N HIS A 236 9.85 -3.96 11.10
CA HIS A 236 10.32 -2.96 10.14
C HIS A 236 9.21 -2.44 9.22
N ILE A 237 8.01 -3.04 9.25
CA ILE A 237 6.90 -2.67 8.37
C ILE A 237 5.99 -1.66 9.07
N PHE A 238 5.77 -0.51 8.45
CA PHE A 238 4.83 0.49 8.95
C PHE A 238 3.38 0.14 8.58
N GLY A 239 3.14 -0.20 7.33
CA GLY A 239 1.79 -0.51 6.84
C GLY A 239 1.72 -0.79 5.36
N LEU A 240 0.50 -1.03 4.89
CA LEU A 240 0.19 -1.41 3.51
C LEU A 240 -0.65 -0.35 2.81
N CYS A 241 -0.52 -0.28 1.48
CA CYS A 241 -1.35 0.56 0.62
C CYS A 241 -1.65 -0.16 -0.70
N LEU A 242 -2.58 0.37 -1.49
CA LEU A 242 -2.82 -0.11 -2.84
C LEU A 242 -1.84 0.53 -3.82
N VAL A 243 -1.42 -0.25 -4.81
CA VAL A 243 -0.54 0.18 -5.90
C VAL A 243 -1.14 -0.24 -7.23
N ASN A 244 -0.98 0.61 -8.24
CA ASN A 244 -1.18 0.25 -9.63
C ASN A 244 0.12 0.49 -10.38
N ASP A 245 0.83 -0.59 -10.73
CA ASP A 245 2.04 -0.53 -11.55
C ASP A 245 1.65 -0.55 -13.04
N TRP A 246 1.54 0.67 -13.60
CA TRP A 246 1.16 0.83 -14.99
C TRP A 246 2.16 0.19 -15.94
N SER A 247 1.64 -0.57 -16.90
CA SER A 247 2.44 -1.40 -17.81
C SER A 247 2.12 -1.10 -19.26
N ALA A 248 3.16 -0.80 -20.05
CA ALA A 248 3.06 -0.67 -21.51
C ALA A 248 3.50 -2.00 -22.13
N ARG A 249 2.58 -2.94 -22.32
CA ARG A 249 2.89 -4.35 -22.66
C ARG A 249 3.63 -4.52 -24.00
N ASP A 250 3.32 -3.71 -24.99
CA ASP A 250 4.01 -3.75 -26.29
C ASP A 250 5.45 -3.22 -26.23
N LEU A 251 5.73 -2.24 -25.36
CA LEU A 251 7.10 -1.81 -25.07
C LEU A 251 7.83 -2.88 -24.24
N GLN A 252 7.17 -3.43 -23.21
CA GLN A 252 7.73 -4.45 -22.34
C GLN A 252 8.17 -5.69 -23.12
N ALA A 253 7.35 -6.17 -24.05
CA ALA A 253 7.65 -7.35 -24.86
C ALA A 253 8.92 -7.20 -25.69
N TRP A 254 9.29 -5.98 -26.07
CA TRP A 254 10.49 -5.70 -26.85
C TRP A 254 11.74 -5.51 -25.99
N GLU A 255 11.61 -4.89 -24.81
CA GLU A 255 12.78 -4.44 -24.02
C GLU A 255 13.15 -5.33 -22.83
N TYR A 256 12.26 -6.25 -22.36
CA TYR A 256 12.39 -6.87 -21.04
C TYR A 256 13.61 -7.81 -20.90
N GLN A 257 14.17 -8.29 -22.00
CA GLN A 257 15.36 -9.14 -21.98
C GLN A 257 16.59 -8.36 -22.41
N PRO A 258 17.75 -8.54 -21.73
CA PRO A 258 18.02 -9.53 -20.68
C PRO A 258 17.84 -9.03 -19.25
N LEU A 259 17.58 -7.74 -19.00
CA LEU A 259 17.68 -7.13 -17.65
C LEU A 259 16.33 -6.86 -16.97
N GLY A 260 15.22 -7.20 -17.60
CA GLY A 260 13.88 -6.94 -17.09
C GLY A 260 13.23 -5.67 -17.68
N PRO A 261 12.03 -5.29 -17.23
CA PRO A 261 11.31 -4.14 -17.74
C PRO A 261 12.03 -2.83 -17.43
N PHE A 262 11.85 -1.83 -18.29
CA PHE A 262 12.46 -0.51 -18.16
C PHE A 262 11.46 0.60 -18.51
N LEU A 263 11.44 1.11 -19.75
CA LEU A 263 10.52 2.18 -20.17
C LEU A 263 9.05 1.79 -20.08
N ALA A 264 8.76 0.51 -20.22
CA ALA A 264 7.42 -0.04 -20.11
C ALA A 264 6.79 0.11 -18.72
N LYS A 265 7.59 0.33 -17.70
CA LYS A 265 7.19 0.51 -16.29
C LYS A 265 7.53 1.88 -15.72
N ASN A 266 8.62 2.51 -16.21
CA ASN A 266 9.17 3.74 -15.65
C ASN A 266 8.32 4.99 -15.85
N PHE A 267 7.22 4.93 -16.61
CA PHE A 267 6.42 6.10 -16.92
C PHE A 267 5.45 6.49 -15.82
N ALA A 268 4.99 5.54 -15.01
CA ALA A 268 4.14 5.80 -13.85
C ALA A 268 3.94 4.57 -12.97
N THR A 269 3.90 4.79 -11.66
CA THR A 269 3.33 3.89 -10.65
C THR A 269 2.40 4.70 -9.77
N THR A 270 1.11 4.35 -9.72
CA THR A 270 0.12 5.06 -8.90
C THR A 270 0.02 4.39 -7.53
N LEU A 271 0.10 5.19 -6.47
CA LEU A 271 0.08 4.72 -5.10
C LEU A 271 -1.09 5.36 -4.34
N SER A 272 -1.81 4.55 -3.55
CA SER A 272 -2.81 5.08 -2.64
C SER A 272 -2.15 6.07 -1.66
N PRO A 273 -2.73 7.26 -1.42
CA PRO A 273 -2.20 8.21 -0.46
C PRO A 273 -2.38 7.78 1.00
N TRP A 274 -3.15 6.71 1.24
CA TRP A 274 -3.46 6.19 2.57
C TRP A 274 -2.69 4.92 2.87
N ILE A 275 -2.03 4.87 4.03
CA ILE A 275 -1.32 3.71 4.55
C ILE A 275 -2.10 3.14 5.73
N VAL A 276 -2.56 1.91 5.60
CA VAL A 276 -3.19 1.13 6.67
C VAL A 276 -2.09 0.43 7.45
N THR A 277 -1.99 0.68 8.75
CA THR A 277 -0.94 0.08 9.58
C THR A 277 -1.12 -1.44 9.73
N LEU A 278 -0.04 -2.18 10.00
CA LEU A 278 -0.15 -3.62 10.27
C LEU A 278 -1.03 -3.91 11.49
N GLU A 279 -1.06 -3.01 12.47
CA GLU A 279 -1.95 -3.13 13.63
C GLU A 279 -3.42 -3.05 13.21
N ALA A 280 -3.80 -2.08 12.36
CA ALA A 280 -5.17 -1.99 11.85
C ALA A 280 -5.59 -3.24 11.05
N LEU A 281 -4.63 -3.93 10.44
CA LEU A 281 -4.84 -5.16 9.68
C LEU A 281 -4.79 -6.44 10.54
N ALA A 282 -4.54 -6.34 11.85
CA ALA A 282 -4.46 -7.50 12.73
C ALA A 282 -5.70 -8.42 12.69
N PRO A 283 -6.95 -7.91 12.61
CA PRO A 283 -8.13 -8.76 12.48
C PRO A 283 -8.22 -9.56 11.17
N PHE A 284 -7.44 -9.19 10.16
CA PHE A 284 -7.44 -9.78 8.83
C PHE A 284 -6.22 -10.67 8.58
N ARG A 285 -5.50 -11.06 9.64
CA ARG A 285 -4.41 -12.01 9.53
C ARG A 285 -4.90 -13.36 9.07
N ASP A 286 -4.12 -14.00 8.22
CA ASP A 286 -4.39 -15.33 7.67
C ASP A 286 -3.09 -16.16 7.67
N ALA A 287 -3.23 -17.47 7.51
CA ALA A 287 -2.06 -18.33 7.32
C ALA A 287 -1.32 -17.97 6.02
N ALA A 288 -0.02 -18.21 5.99
CA ALA A 288 0.75 -18.17 4.76
C ALA A 288 0.22 -19.20 3.75
N PHE A 289 0.49 -18.95 2.47
CA PHE A 289 0.09 -19.86 1.37
C PHE A 289 0.52 -21.30 1.66
N GLN A 290 -0.44 -22.21 1.55
CA GLN A 290 -0.18 -23.63 1.75
C GLN A 290 0.48 -24.22 0.50
N ARG A 291 1.77 -24.53 0.60
CA ARG A 291 2.52 -25.18 -0.47
C ARG A 291 2.03 -26.60 -0.68
N SER A 292 2.04 -27.07 -1.93
CA SER A 292 1.76 -28.47 -2.22
C SER A 292 2.85 -29.40 -1.64
N ASN A 293 2.54 -30.69 -1.49
CA ASN A 293 3.53 -31.67 -1.00
C ASN A 293 4.74 -31.81 -1.94
N ASP A 294 4.57 -31.46 -3.23
CA ASP A 294 5.63 -31.52 -4.24
C ASP A 294 6.46 -30.23 -4.28
N ASP A 295 6.05 -29.18 -3.56
CA ASP A 295 6.79 -27.92 -3.50
C ASP A 295 7.94 -28.02 -2.50
N PRO A 296 9.10 -27.39 -2.80
CA PRO A 296 10.19 -27.32 -1.84
C PRO A 296 9.74 -26.53 -0.60
N GLN A 297 10.17 -26.99 0.58
CA GLN A 297 10.02 -26.19 1.77
C GLN A 297 10.91 -24.93 1.69
N PRO A 298 10.49 -23.79 2.29
CA PRO A 298 11.34 -22.62 2.39
C PRO A 298 12.66 -22.97 3.09
N LEU A 299 13.76 -22.36 2.61
CA LEU A 299 15.04 -22.47 3.31
C LEU A 299 14.93 -21.87 4.73
N PRO A 300 15.79 -22.29 5.68
CA PRO A 300 15.67 -21.89 7.09
C PRO A 300 15.55 -20.38 7.33
N TYR A 301 16.21 -19.55 6.52
CA TYR A 301 16.15 -18.10 6.67
C TYR A 301 14.80 -17.49 6.21
N LEU A 302 14.02 -18.24 5.44
CA LEU A 302 12.68 -17.88 4.96
C LEU A 302 11.56 -18.62 5.72
N PHE A 303 11.91 -19.37 6.75
CA PHE A 303 10.95 -20.15 7.52
C PHE A 303 10.82 -19.63 8.95
N SER A 304 9.60 -19.33 9.34
CA SER A 304 9.21 -19.07 10.72
C SER A 304 7.85 -19.69 10.97
N LYS A 305 7.67 -20.35 12.11
CA LYS A 305 6.38 -20.95 12.47
C LYS A 305 5.29 -19.89 12.58
N SER A 306 5.58 -18.77 13.23
CA SER A 306 4.62 -17.67 13.38
C SER A 306 4.21 -17.08 12.02
N ASN A 307 5.18 -16.92 11.10
CA ASN A 307 4.87 -16.47 9.74
C ASN A 307 4.02 -17.48 8.96
N GLN A 308 4.22 -18.80 9.15
CA GLN A 308 3.36 -19.79 8.52
C GLN A 308 1.91 -19.73 9.05
N GLU A 309 1.74 -19.48 10.34
CA GLU A 309 0.42 -19.45 11.00
C GLU A 309 -0.36 -18.16 10.76
N SER A 310 0.33 -17.00 10.54
CA SER A 310 -0.30 -15.69 10.49
C SER A 310 0.40 -14.65 9.61
N GLY A 311 1.29 -15.06 8.70
CA GLY A 311 2.03 -14.14 7.82
C GLY A 311 1.25 -13.66 6.60
N GLY A 312 0.08 -14.24 6.32
CA GLY A 312 -0.83 -13.82 5.26
C GLY A 312 -1.84 -12.76 5.72
N PHE A 313 -2.60 -12.23 4.74
CA PHE A 313 -3.68 -11.29 4.98
C PHE A 313 -4.90 -11.63 4.12
N ALA A 314 -6.07 -11.72 4.74
CA ALA A 314 -7.36 -11.93 4.08
C ALA A 314 -7.88 -10.61 3.48
N ILE A 315 -7.21 -10.11 2.43
CA ILE A 315 -7.57 -8.89 1.71
C ILE A 315 -8.13 -9.27 0.34
N THR A 316 -9.31 -8.77 0.01
CA THR A 316 -9.87 -8.87 -1.34
C THR A 316 -9.43 -7.65 -2.15
N LEU A 317 -8.89 -7.90 -3.34
CA LEU A 317 -8.43 -6.88 -4.27
C LEU A 317 -9.33 -6.86 -5.50
N GLU A 318 -9.83 -5.69 -5.88
CA GLU A 318 -10.74 -5.52 -7.02
C GLU A 318 -10.29 -4.36 -7.92
N VAL A 319 -10.45 -4.55 -9.24
CA VAL A 319 -10.27 -3.48 -10.23
C VAL A 319 -11.60 -3.19 -10.90
N TRP A 320 -11.95 -1.92 -10.92
CA TRP A 320 -13.15 -1.41 -11.55
C TRP A 320 -12.78 -0.41 -12.65
N LEU A 321 -13.44 -0.54 -13.80
CA LEU A 321 -13.25 0.35 -14.93
C LEU A 321 -14.52 1.16 -15.21
N ARG A 322 -14.35 2.46 -15.44
CA ARG A 322 -15.37 3.32 -15.98
C ARG A 322 -14.78 4.15 -17.13
N THR A 323 -15.19 3.86 -18.35
CA THR A 323 -14.71 4.59 -19.55
C THR A 323 -15.35 5.97 -19.64
N GLU A 324 -14.80 6.82 -20.52
CA GLU A 324 -15.40 8.13 -20.82
C GLU A 324 -16.82 7.99 -21.38
N GLN A 325 -17.03 7.04 -22.29
CA GLN A 325 -18.35 6.74 -22.82
C GLN A 325 -19.32 6.32 -21.71
N MET A 326 -18.92 5.42 -20.82
CA MET A 326 -19.75 5.00 -19.69
C MET A 326 -20.11 6.19 -18.78
N ARG A 327 -19.18 7.12 -18.56
CA ARG A 327 -19.47 8.36 -17.80
C ARG A 327 -20.50 9.22 -18.51
N ALA A 328 -20.35 9.42 -19.81
CA ALA A 328 -21.30 10.21 -20.63
C ALA A 328 -22.70 9.60 -20.64
N GLU A 329 -22.82 8.29 -20.64
CA GLU A 329 -24.07 7.53 -20.62
C GLU A 329 -24.63 7.28 -19.20
N GLY A 330 -23.97 7.79 -18.15
CA GLY A 330 -24.40 7.61 -16.76
C GLY A 330 -24.26 6.17 -16.24
N MET A 331 -23.49 5.32 -16.92
CA MET A 331 -23.29 3.92 -16.55
C MET A 331 -22.39 3.79 -15.30
N ALA A 332 -22.65 2.76 -14.47
CA ALA A 332 -21.78 2.40 -13.36
C ALA A 332 -20.45 1.82 -13.86
N ALA A 333 -19.42 1.84 -13.01
CA ALA A 333 -18.17 1.12 -13.25
C ALA A 333 -18.44 -0.39 -13.31
N VAL A 334 -17.65 -1.11 -14.13
CA VAL A 334 -17.69 -2.56 -14.22
C VAL A 334 -16.46 -3.16 -13.57
N ARG A 335 -16.63 -4.25 -12.83
CA ARG A 335 -15.50 -4.96 -12.22
C ARG A 335 -14.77 -5.78 -13.27
N LEU A 336 -13.47 -5.50 -13.44
CA LEU A 336 -12.60 -6.22 -14.38
C LEU A 336 -11.97 -7.45 -13.75
N SER A 337 -11.55 -7.34 -12.49
CA SER A 337 -10.90 -8.44 -11.80
C SER A 337 -11.20 -8.41 -10.30
N GLN A 338 -11.09 -9.60 -9.68
CA GLN A 338 -11.11 -9.79 -8.25
C GLN A 338 -10.09 -10.87 -7.89
N GLY A 339 -9.28 -10.61 -6.87
CA GLY A 339 -8.29 -11.55 -6.35
C GLY A 339 -8.24 -11.52 -4.83
N SER A 340 -7.51 -12.48 -4.23
CA SER A 340 -7.27 -12.51 -2.80
C SER A 340 -5.78 -12.42 -2.51
N PHE A 341 -5.39 -11.49 -1.64
CA PHE A 341 -4.00 -11.33 -1.22
C PHE A 341 -3.50 -12.50 -0.35
N SER A 342 -4.41 -13.28 0.27
CA SER A 342 -4.06 -14.51 1.00
C SER A 342 -3.46 -15.60 0.09
N GLN A 343 -3.59 -15.45 -1.25
CA GLN A 343 -3.06 -16.40 -2.23
C GLN A 343 -1.63 -16.08 -2.69
N MET A 344 -0.93 -15.18 -2.01
CA MET A 344 0.48 -14.89 -2.28
C MET A 344 1.38 -16.06 -1.85
N TYR A 345 2.18 -16.59 -2.79
CA TYR A 345 3.12 -17.70 -2.52
C TYR A 345 4.20 -17.32 -1.52
N TRP A 346 4.64 -16.07 -1.56
CA TRP A 346 5.57 -15.46 -0.63
C TRP A 346 4.86 -14.44 0.26
N THR A 347 5.05 -14.53 1.57
CA THR A 347 4.55 -13.51 2.52
C THR A 347 5.42 -12.26 2.47
N ILE A 348 4.90 -11.13 2.97
CA ILE A 348 5.67 -9.87 3.05
C ILE A 348 6.94 -10.07 3.90
N ALA A 349 6.86 -10.83 4.99
CA ALA A 349 8.02 -11.10 5.85
C ALA A 349 9.10 -11.96 5.17
N GLN A 350 8.75 -12.77 4.18
CA GLN A 350 9.69 -13.56 3.39
C GLN A 350 10.37 -12.75 2.29
N MET A 351 9.71 -11.71 1.78
CA MET A 351 10.22 -10.76 0.79
C MET A 351 11.18 -9.74 1.41
#